data_b9877476491e1ad809c08936be224e42
#
_entry.id   b9877476491e1ad809c08936be224e42
#
_cell.length_a   1.000
_cell.length_b   1.000
_cell.length_c   1.000
_cell.angle_alpha   90.00
_cell.angle_beta   90.00
_cell.angle_gamma   90.00
#
_symmetry.space_group_name_H-M   'P 1'
#
loop_
_entity.id
_entity.type
_entity.pdbx_description
1 polymer ?
#
loop_
_entity_poly.entity_id
_entity_poly.type
_entity_poly.pdbx_seq_one_letter_code
_entity_poly.pdbx_strand_id
1 'polypeptide(L)'
;NGKAISECSISLDFSARENCALAPARIEIRPAYPDIMHYTMLVMDRKEIASEKVRAMLTRISARDLYDLSFLFRQGKIPETNLVNEKLSYYGMQYSYASFEAAVAKLSKVWKVEMRTLVAQVPEFEALKEEVLKVMKTSE
;
A
#
# COMPACT_ATOMS: atom_id res chain seq x y z
N ASN A 1 16.25 -21.72 -34.84
CA ASN A 1 16.00 -21.80 -33.41
C ASN A 1 15.51 -20.43 -32.93
N GLY A 2 14.20 -20.19 -33.09
CA GLY A 2 13.56 -19.01 -32.50
C GLY A 2 13.55 -19.12 -30.99
N LYS A 3 14.13 -18.12 -30.30
CA LYS A 3 13.92 -17.96 -28.86
C LYS A 3 12.42 -17.77 -28.62
N ALA A 4 11.84 -18.58 -27.75
CA ALA A 4 10.48 -18.36 -27.30
C ALA A 4 10.39 -16.94 -26.72
N ILE A 5 9.51 -16.12 -27.26
CA ILE A 5 9.17 -14.83 -26.68
C ILE A 5 8.42 -15.18 -25.40
N SER A 6 8.97 -14.83 -24.23
CA SER A 6 8.25 -14.98 -22.96
C SER A 6 7.05 -14.04 -22.99
N GLU A 7 5.85 -14.60 -22.87
CA GLU A 7 4.65 -13.80 -22.74
C GLU A 7 4.75 -12.95 -21.47
N CYS A 8 4.57 -11.63 -21.61
CA CYS A 8 4.46 -10.71 -20.51
C CYS A 8 2.98 -10.38 -20.31
N SER A 9 2.45 -10.62 -19.11
CA SER A 9 1.08 -10.27 -18.77
C SER A 9 1.04 -9.17 -17.71
N ILE A 10 0.11 -8.24 -17.85
CA ILE A 10 -0.17 -7.18 -16.89
C ILE A 10 -1.63 -7.32 -16.47
N SER A 11 -1.87 -7.48 -15.18
CA SER A 11 -3.23 -7.45 -14.62
C SER A 11 -3.61 -6.02 -14.25
N LEU A 12 -4.80 -5.61 -14.68
CA LEU A 12 -5.40 -4.32 -14.33
C LEU A 12 -6.67 -4.58 -13.51
N ASP A 13 -6.71 -4.05 -12.30
CA ASP A 13 -7.86 -4.13 -11.42
C ASP A 13 -8.63 -2.80 -11.45
N PHE A 14 -9.93 -2.86 -11.72
CA PHE A 14 -10.80 -1.70 -11.73
C PHE A 14 -11.82 -1.80 -10.60
N SER A 15 -11.92 -0.75 -9.76
CA SER A 15 -12.97 -0.63 -8.75
C SER A 15 -13.78 0.62 -9.00
N ALA A 16 -15.10 0.46 -9.05
CA ALA A 16 -16.08 1.56 -9.12
C ALA A 16 -16.90 1.69 -7.82
N ARG A 17 -16.51 0.97 -6.77
CA ARG A 17 -17.27 0.91 -5.51
C ARG A 17 -16.95 2.07 -4.57
N GLU A 18 -15.77 2.62 -4.67
CA GLU A 18 -15.26 3.63 -3.74
C GLU A 18 -14.76 4.83 -4.53
N ASN A 19 -15.09 6.03 -4.07
CA ASN A 19 -14.57 7.28 -4.62
C ASN A 19 -13.29 7.70 -3.90
N CYS A 20 -12.45 8.51 -4.56
CA CYS A 20 -11.38 9.20 -3.89
C CYS A 20 -11.98 10.23 -2.93
N ALA A 21 -11.56 10.21 -1.66
CA ALA A 21 -11.95 11.19 -0.64
C ALA A 21 -11.18 12.50 -0.82
N LEU A 22 -9.92 12.40 -1.27
CA LEU A 22 -9.08 13.55 -1.58
C LEU A 22 -9.04 13.77 -3.10
N ALA A 23 -8.87 15.03 -3.51
CA ALA A 23 -8.76 15.37 -4.93
C ALA A 23 -7.52 14.66 -5.53
N PRO A 24 -7.67 13.86 -6.61
CA PRO A 24 -6.54 13.23 -7.25
C PRO A 24 -5.51 14.25 -7.77
N ALA A 25 -4.24 13.94 -7.58
CA ALA A 25 -3.15 14.75 -8.08
C ALA A 25 -2.89 14.45 -9.56
N ARG A 26 -2.63 15.51 -10.34
CA ARG A 26 -2.18 15.37 -11.73
C ARG A 26 -0.64 15.27 -11.73
N ILE A 27 -0.13 14.12 -12.17
CA ILE A 27 1.33 13.82 -12.17
C ILE A 27 1.79 13.59 -13.61
N GLU A 28 2.87 14.25 -14.00
CA GLU A 28 3.58 13.95 -15.23
C GLU A 28 4.47 12.72 -15.02
N ILE A 29 4.24 11.69 -15.83
CA ILE A 29 5.05 10.48 -15.86
C ILE A 29 6.13 10.64 -16.93
N ARG A 30 7.37 10.50 -16.50
CA ARG A 30 8.56 10.52 -17.36
C ARG A 30 9.19 9.14 -17.37
N PRO A 31 8.81 8.28 -18.33
CA PRO A 31 9.38 6.94 -18.43
C PRO A 31 10.89 6.99 -18.62
N ALA A 32 11.61 6.02 -18.08
CA ALA A 32 13.06 5.89 -18.27
C ALA A 32 13.43 5.40 -19.70
N TYR A 33 12.45 4.98 -20.49
CA TYR A 33 12.64 4.50 -21.85
C TYR A 33 12.47 5.65 -22.84
N PRO A 34 13.45 5.92 -23.72
CA PRO A 34 13.45 7.09 -24.61
C PRO A 34 12.39 7.04 -25.70
N ASP A 35 11.87 5.87 -26.01
CA ASP A 35 10.82 5.60 -27.01
C ASP A 35 9.40 5.78 -26.46
N ILE A 36 9.26 5.99 -25.15
CA ILE A 36 7.97 6.25 -24.50
C ILE A 36 7.82 7.73 -24.19
N MET A 37 6.84 8.38 -24.81
CA MET A 37 6.57 9.81 -24.58
C MET A 37 6.11 10.06 -23.14
N HIS A 38 6.40 11.25 -22.63
CA HIS A 38 5.86 11.73 -21.36
C HIS A 38 4.33 11.82 -21.45
N TYR A 39 3.65 11.47 -20.38
CA TYR A 39 2.19 11.58 -20.29
C TYR A 39 1.74 11.97 -18.90
N THR A 40 0.53 12.50 -18.80
CA THR A 40 -0.04 12.93 -17.52
C THR A 40 -1.08 11.92 -17.05
N MET A 41 -1.05 11.59 -15.77
CA MET A 41 -2.05 10.76 -15.09
C MET A 41 -2.68 11.48 -13.92
N LEU A 42 -3.93 11.14 -13.62
CA LEU A 42 -4.55 11.41 -12.33
C LEU A 42 -4.20 10.26 -11.39
N VAL A 43 -3.62 10.61 -10.25
CA VAL A 43 -3.13 9.65 -9.26
C VAL A 43 -3.79 9.97 -7.92
N MET A 44 -4.25 8.95 -7.21
CA MET A 44 -4.78 9.09 -5.85
C MET A 44 -3.74 9.77 -4.94
N ASP A 45 -4.19 10.65 -4.05
CA ASP A 45 -3.30 11.29 -3.07
C ASP A 45 -2.57 10.22 -2.22
N ARG A 46 -1.30 10.47 -1.92
CA ARG A 46 -0.47 9.49 -1.22
C ARG A 46 -0.90 9.23 0.22
N LYS A 47 -1.52 10.21 0.89
CA LYS A 47 -2.12 9.99 2.21
C LYS A 47 -3.36 9.09 2.10
N GLU A 48 -4.14 9.25 1.04
CA GLU A 48 -5.26 8.37 0.77
C GLU A 48 -4.81 6.96 0.43
N ILE A 49 -3.73 6.80 -0.37
CA ILE A 49 -3.11 5.49 -0.61
C ILE A 49 -2.66 4.86 0.73
N ALA A 50 -2.06 5.63 1.64
CA ALA A 50 -1.67 5.13 2.96
C ALA A 50 -2.91 4.70 3.77
N SER A 51 -4.00 5.45 3.73
CA SER A 51 -5.26 5.10 4.40
C SER A 51 -5.86 3.81 3.84
N GLU A 52 -5.83 3.63 2.51
CA GLU A 52 -6.23 2.39 1.85
C GLU A 52 -5.36 1.19 2.27
N LYS A 53 -4.06 1.39 2.47
CA LYS A 53 -3.18 0.33 2.98
C LYS A 53 -3.52 -0.06 4.41
N VAL A 54 -3.84 0.92 5.29
CA VAL A 54 -4.32 0.62 6.65
C VAL A 54 -5.63 -0.17 6.59
N ARG A 55 -6.61 0.29 5.80
CA ARG A 55 -7.87 -0.43 5.59
C ARG A 55 -7.62 -1.86 5.09
N ALA A 56 -6.76 -2.02 4.08
CA ALA A 56 -6.42 -3.33 3.52
C ALA A 56 -5.84 -4.28 4.57
N MET A 57 -4.93 -3.80 5.42
CA MET A 57 -4.34 -4.60 6.51
C MET A 57 -5.37 -5.03 7.55
N LEU A 58 -6.43 -4.25 7.77
CA LEU A 58 -7.51 -4.61 8.70
C LEU A 58 -8.52 -5.59 8.09
N THR A 59 -8.59 -5.67 6.76
CA THR A 59 -9.59 -6.49 6.05
C THR A 59 -9.03 -7.75 5.40
N ARG A 60 -7.72 -7.83 5.23
CA ARG A 60 -7.04 -8.99 4.62
C ARG A 60 -5.65 -9.21 5.21
N ILE A 61 -5.07 -10.39 4.97
CA ILE A 61 -3.70 -10.70 5.36
C ILE A 61 -2.83 -10.60 4.11
N SER A 62 -1.97 -9.57 4.05
CA SER A 62 -1.01 -9.37 2.94
C SER A 62 0.23 -8.62 3.43
N ALA A 63 1.39 -9.27 3.37
CA ALA A 63 2.66 -8.70 3.80
C ALA A 63 3.04 -7.44 2.99
N ARG A 64 2.67 -7.41 1.72
CA ARG A 64 2.92 -6.28 0.83
C ARG A 64 2.33 -4.97 1.36
N ASP A 65 1.11 -5.02 1.95
CA ASP A 65 0.46 -3.81 2.43
C ASP A 65 1.25 -3.14 3.57
N LEU A 66 1.87 -3.93 4.46
CA LEU A 66 2.75 -3.41 5.50
C LEU A 66 4.05 -2.81 4.92
N TYR A 67 4.63 -3.47 3.92
CA TYR A 67 5.83 -2.97 3.24
C TYR A 67 5.57 -1.64 2.53
N ASP A 68 4.48 -1.55 1.78
CA ASP A 68 4.07 -0.33 1.08
C ASP A 68 3.78 0.81 2.07
N LEU A 69 3.17 0.50 3.22
CA LEU A 69 2.87 1.47 4.26
C LEU A 69 4.15 2.05 4.88
N SER A 70 5.15 1.19 5.18
CA SER A 70 6.45 1.66 5.68
C SER A 70 7.15 2.59 4.69
N PHE A 71 7.09 2.26 3.39
CA PHE A 71 7.64 3.10 2.33
C PHE A 71 6.97 4.49 2.27
N LEU A 72 5.64 4.55 2.38
CA LEU A 72 4.89 5.80 2.42
C LEU A 72 5.22 6.62 3.67
N PHE A 73 5.37 5.99 4.83
CA PHE A 73 5.72 6.67 6.09
C PHE A 73 7.10 7.31 6.05
N ARG A 74 8.08 6.64 5.46
CA ARG A 74 9.42 7.20 5.23
C ARG A 74 9.40 8.44 4.33
N GLN A 75 8.36 8.59 3.51
CA GLN A 75 8.12 9.79 2.69
C GLN A 75 7.24 10.84 3.41
N GLY A 76 6.95 10.67 4.69
CA GLY A 76 6.09 11.56 5.47
C GLY A 76 4.61 11.50 5.08
N LYS A 77 4.17 10.42 4.42
CA LYS A 77 2.78 10.24 3.99
C LYS A 77 2.02 9.38 5.01
N ILE A 78 1.69 10.03 6.13
CA ILE A 78 0.99 9.41 7.26
C ILE A 78 -0.53 9.59 7.03
N PRO A 79 -1.35 8.53 7.16
CA PRO A 79 -2.79 8.64 7.00
C PRO A 79 -3.41 9.39 8.18
N GLU A 80 -4.46 10.14 7.91
CA GLU A 80 -5.29 10.74 8.95
C GLU A 80 -6.35 9.74 9.42
N THR A 81 -6.57 9.63 10.72
CA THR A 81 -7.52 8.66 11.29
C THR A 81 -8.94 8.81 10.70
N ASN A 82 -9.38 10.04 10.44
CA ASN A 82 -10.68 10.29 9.81
C ASN A 82 -10.76 9.66 8.41
N LEU A 83 -9.70 9.80 7.62
CA LEU A 83 -9.64 9.24 6.26
C LEU A 83 -9.61 7.70 6.29
N VAL A 84 -8.88 7.12 7.27
CA VAL A 84 -8.89 5.67 7.51
C VAL A 84 -10.30 5.19 7.86
N ASN A 85 -11.00 5.89 8.75
CA ASN A 85 -12.36 5.54 9.16
C ASN A 85 -13.36 5.68 8.01
N GLU A 86 -13.21 6.67 7.15
CA GLU A 86 -14.03 6.80 5.93
C GLU A 86 -13.89 5.55 5.05
N LYS A 87 -12.65 5.08 4.81
CA LYS A 87 -12.40 3.87 4.04
C LYS A 87 -12.92 2.60 4.73
N LEU A 88 -12.82 2.53 6.04
CA LEU A 88 -13.33 1.40 6.83
C LEU A 88 -14.85 1.35 6.91
N SER A 89 -15.53 2.49 6.79
CA SER A 89 -17.00 2.58 6.84
C SER A 89 -17.69 1.70 5.80
N TYR A 90 -17.10 1.53 4.61
CA TYR A 90 -17.59 0.62 3.56
C TYR A 90 -17.61 -0.85 4.01
N TYR A 91 -16.86 -1.19 5.06
CA TYR A 91 -16.75 -2.52 5.64
C TYR A 91 -17.47 -2.63 6.99
N GLY A 92 -18.18 -1.57 7.44
CA GLY A 92 -18.82 -1.53 8.75
C GLY A 92 -17.82 -1.54 9.91
N MET A 93 -16.59 -1.09 9.70
CA MET A 93 -15.49 -1.11 10.66
C MET A 93 -15.06 0.29 11.07
N GLN A 94 -14.41 0.38 12.21
CA GLN A 94 -13.71 1.58 12.67
C GLN A 94 -12.27 1.24 13.02
N TYR A 95 -11.39 2.20 12.83
CA TYR A 95 -9.98 2.09 13.21
C TYR A 95 -9.84 2.07 14.73
N SER A 96 -8.98 1.18 15.21
CA SER A 96 -8.37 1.26 16.53
C SER A 96 -6.92 0.78 16.43
N TYR A 97 -6.03 1.40 17.18
CA TYR A 97 -4.64 0.98 17.22
C TYR A 97 -4.49 -0.50 17.60
N ALA A 98 -5.26 -0.97 18.58
CA ALA A 98 -5.22 -2.36 19.02
C ALA A 98 -5.59 -3.35 17.89
N SER A 99 -6.62 -3.04 17.08
CA SER A 99 -6.98 -3.87 15.94
C SER A 99 -5.93 -3.84 14.83
N PHE A 100 -5.31 -2.69 14.60
CA PHE A 100 -4.23 -2.55 13.65
C PHE A 100 -2.97 -3.33 14.09
N GLU A 101 -2.54 -3.18 15.34
CA GLU A 101 -1.42 -3.95 15.92
C GLU A 101 -1.64 -5.46 15.81
N ALA A 102 -2.86 -5.93 16.14
CA ALA A 102 -3.22 -7.33 16.02
C ALA A 102 -3.20 -7.82 14.55
N ALA A 103 -3.60 -6.97 13.59
CA ALA A 103 -3.52 -7.28 12.16
C ALA A 103 -2.07 -7.39 11.69
N VAL A 104 -1.22 -6.43 12.08
CA VAL A 104 0.23 -6.46 11.78
C VAL A 104 0.89 -7.73 12.32
N ALA A 105 0.58 -8.12 13.56
CA ALA A 105 1.17 -9.31 14.19
C ALA A 105 0.90 -10.60 13.38
N LYS A 106 -0.27 -10.71 12.76
CA LYS A 106 -0.64 -11.88 11.93
C LYS A 106 0.25 -12.04 10.70
N LEU A 107 0.85 -10.96 10.20
CA LEU A 107 1.68 -10.98 9.00
C LEU A 107 3.00 -11.72 9.18
N SER A 108 3.46 -11.92 10.41
CA SER A 108 4.69 -12.66 10.72
C SER A 108 4.74 -14.03 10.03
N LYS A 109 3.58 -14.71 9.94
CA LYS A 109 3.45 -16.05 9.36
C LYS A 109 3.65 -16.10 7.85
N VAL A 110 3.28 -15.04 7.15
CA VAL A 110 3.31 -14.96 5.67
C VAL A 110 4.45 -14.09 5.14
N TRP A 111 5.07 -13.29 6.02
CA TRP A 111 6.05 -12.27 5.65
C TRP A 111 7.14 -12.75 4.70
N LYS A 112 7.91 -13.75 5.14
CA LYS A 112 9.05 -14.25 4.35
C LYS A 112 8.62 -14.86 3.02
N VAL A 113 7.49 -15.54 3.00
CA VAL A 113 7.00 -16.23 1.80
C VAL A 113 6.55 -15.22 0.74
N GLU A 114 5.71 -14.25 1.14
CA GLU A 114 5.19 -13.26 0.21
C GLU A 114 6.28 -12.27 -0.23
N MET A 115 7.11 -11.80 0.70
CA MET A 115 8.11 -10.78 0.37
C MET A 115 9.24 -11.28 -0.53
N ARG A 116 9.60 -12.57 -0.48
CA ARG A 116 10.61 -13.15 -1.38
C ARG A 116 10.25 -13.03 -2.86
N THR A 117 8.99 -12.97 -3.18
CA THR A 117 8.52 -12.83 -4.57
C THR A 117 8.51 -11.38 -5.06
N LEU A 118 8.65 -10.42 -4.15
CA LEU A 118 8.48 -9.00 -4.44
C LEU A 118 9.78 -8.20 -4.37
N VAL A 119 10.71 -8.60 -3.49
CA VAL A 119 11.95 -7.84 -3.26
C VAL A 119 13.17 -8.76 -3.23
N ALA A 120 14.30 -8.25 -3.75
CA ALA A 120 15.57 -9.01 -3.78
C ALA A 120 16.12 -9.30 -2.37
N GLN A 121 15.92 -8.35 -1.44
CA GLN A 121 16.30 -8.51 -0.04
C GLN A 121 15.07 -8.28 0.83
N VAL A 122 14.65 -9.33 1.51
CA VAL A 122 13.48 -9.26 2.43
C VAL A 122 13.92 -8.55 3.71
N PRO A 123 13.29 -7.40 4.05
CA PRO A 123 13.60 -6.71 5.29
C PRO A 123 13.13 -7.52 6.50
N GLU A 124 13.80 -7.31 7.64
CA GLU A 124 13.40 -7.96 8.88
C GLU A 124 12.03 -7.48 9.33
N PHE A 125 11.13 -8.44 9.60
CA PHE A 125 9.73 -8.18 9.92
C PHE A 125 9.57 -7.34 11.17
N GLU A 126 10.27 -7.68 12.26
CA GLU A 126 10.12 -6.99 13.54
C GLU A 126 10.56 -5.53 13.45
N ALA A 127 11.66 -5.23 12.77
CA ALA A 127 12.13 -3.87 12.59
C ALA A 127 11.10 -2.99 11.83
N LEU A 128 10.52 -3.55 10.76
CA LEU A 128 9.54 -2.82 9.95
C LEU A 128 8.20 -2.69 10.67
N LYS A 129 7.79 -3.71 11.40
CA LYS A 129 6.61 -3.68 12.28
C LYS A 129 6.74 -2.57 13.34
N GLU A 130 7.87 -2.51 14.06
CA GLU A 130 8.11 -1.48 15.07
C GLU A 130 8.07 -0.07 14.48
N GLU A 131 8.71 0.12 13.31
CA GLU A 131 8.68 1.40 12.58
C GLU A 131 7.24 1.85 12.30
N VAL A 132 6.42 0.96 11.72
CA VAL A 132 5.05 1.29 11.34
C VAL A 132 4.15 1.50 12.56
N LEU A 133 4.24 0.64 13.57
CA LEU A 133 3.45 0.76 14.79
C LEU A 133 3.76 2.04 15.57
N LYS A 134 5.05 2.45 15.62
CA LYS A 134 5.45 3.71 16.26
C LYS A 134 4.80 4.92 15.60
N VAL A 135 4.79 4.97 14.25
CA VAL A 135 4.16 6.08 13.51
C VAL A 135 2.65 6.11 13.76
N MET A 136 1.97 4.96 13.66
CA MET A 136 0.52 4.89 13.84
C MET A 136 0.07 5.23 15.25
N LYS A 137 0.87 4.89 16.27
CA LYS A 137 0.59 5.25 17.66
C LYS A 137 0.67 6.76 17.93
N THR A 138 1.51 7.47 17.21
CA THR A 138 1.68 8.93 17.36
C THR A 138 0.59 9.71 16.61
N SER A 139 -0.15 9.04 15.72
CA SER A 139 -1.16 9.66 14.86
C SER A 139 -2.60 9.55 15.42
N GLU A 140 -2.77 8.95 16.60
CA GLU A 140 -4.02 9.00 17.38
C GLU A 140 -4.13 10.30 18.19
#